data_bbf59e8efe0233aaf6dae7a58270c679
#
_entry.id   bbf59e8efe0233aaf6dae7a58270c679
#
_cell.length_a   1.000
_cell.length_b   1.000
_cell.length_c   1.000
_cell.angle_alpha   90.00
_cell.angle_beta   90.00
_cell.angle_gamma   90.00
#
_symmetry.space_group_name_H-M   'P 1'
#
loop_
_entity.id
_entity.type
_entity.pdbx_description
1 polymer ?
#
loop_
_entity_poly.entity_id
_entity_poly.type
_entity_poly.pdbx_seq_one_letter_code
_entity_poly.pdbx_strand_id
1 'polypeptide(L)'
;RSPSRGLGDVYKRQVLNKDRDLSRPAALVRDPVSGRTLQLFTDQSGIQFYSGNFLDGSILGNQGRPIEKYAALCLEPHGYPNAVNKANFPTALLKAGQLYRQCSRFVLGYS
;
A
#
# COMPACT_ATOMS: atom_id res chain seq x y z
N ARG A 1 -13.60 4.49 -4.61
CA ARG A 1 -12.21 4.76 -4.21
C ARG A 1 -11.53 5.66 -5.24
N SER A 2 -11.07 6.82 -4.81
CA SER A 2 -10.39 7.77 -5.68
C SER A 2 -8.91 7.43 -5.78
N PRO A 3 -8.33 7.43 -6.99
CA PRO A 3 -6.87 7.31 -7.12
C PRO A 3 -6.19 8.57 -6.58
N SER A 4 -4.99 8.44 -6.10
CA SER A 4 -4.14 9.57 -5.82
C SER A 4 -3.73 10.25 -7.11
N ARG A 5 -3.74 11.57 -7.12
CA ARG A 5 -3.31 12.37 -8.26
C ARG A 5 -2.12 13.21 -7.86
N GLY A 6 -1.08 13.13 -8.69
CA GLY A 6 0.14 13.87 -8.44
C GLY A 6 1.03 13.19 -7.43
N LEU A 7 2.26 13.65 -7.37
CA LEU A 7 3.28 13.08 -6.51
C LEU A 7 3.44 13.84 -5.19
N GLY A 8 2.68 14.91 -4.99
CA GLY A 8 2.72 15.68 -3.77
C GLY A 8 1.87 15.16 -2.64
N ASP A 9 1.23 14.02 -2.86
CA ASP A 9 0.34 13.44 -1.86
C ASP A 9 1.12 12.94 -0.65
N VAL A 10 0.60 13.24 0.51
CA VAL A 10 1.07 12.67 1.77
C VAL A 10 0.48 11.28 1.97
N TYR A 11 0.69 10.69 3.14
CA TYR A 11 0.09 9.40 3.49
C TYR A 11 -1.40 9.40 3.23
N LYS A 12 -1.87 8.36 2.53
CA LYS A 12 -3.29 8.10 2.32
C LYS A 12 -3.62 6.69 2.72
N ARG A 13 -4.73 6.53 3.41
CA ARG A 13 -5.26 5.22 3.79
C ARG A 13 -6.56 5.00 3.06
N GLN A 14 -6.67 3.86 2.42
CA GLN A 14 -7.86 3.50 1.67
C GLN A 14 -8.53 2.29 2.29
N VAL A 15 -9.85 2.39 2.41
CA VAL A 15 -10.69 1.27 2.83
C VAL A 15 -11.00 0.43 1.60
N LEU A 16 -10.70 -0.86 1.69
CA LEU A 16 -10.97 -1.80 0.61
C LEU A 16 -12.37 -2.41 0.78
N ASN A 17 -12.91 -2.96 -0.30
CA ASN A 17 -14.20 -3.62 -0.27
C ASN A 17 -14.19 -4.79 0.70
N LYS A 18 -15.31 -5.01 1.38
CA LYS A 18 -15.42 -6.06 2.41
C LYS A 18 -15.22 -7.46 1.85
N ASP A 19 -15.73 -7.72 0.64
CA ASP A 19 -15.67 -9.04 0.01
C ASP A 19 -14.41 -9.22 -0.81
N ARG A 20 -13.33 -8.66 -0.32
CA ARG A 20 -12.09 -8.69 -1.01
C ARG A 20 -11.45 -10.06 -0.94
N ASP A 21 -11.08 -10.58 -2.08
CA ASP A 21 -10.30 -11.80 -2.19
C ASP A 21 -9.02 -11.55 -3.01
N LEU A 22 -8.22 -12.58 -3.16
CA LEU A 22 -6.94 -12.48 -3.87
C LEU A 22 -7.06 -12.63 -5.38
N SER A 23 -8.28 -12.76 -5.91
CA SER A 23 -8.51 -12.88 -7.36
C SER A 23 -8.55 -11.53 -8.07
N ARG A 24 -8.75 -10.45 -7.33
CA ARG A 24 -8.81 -9.09 -7.89
C ARG A 24 -7.73 -8.22 -7.29
N PRO A 25 -7.07 -7.40 -8.10
CA PRO A 25 -6.09 -6.47 -7.54
C PRO A 25 -6.76 -5.44 -6.64
N ALA A 26 -6.11 -5.13 -5.54
CA ALA A 26 -6.48 -4.07 -4.62
C ALA A 26 -6.01 -2.72 -5.14
N ALA A 27 -4.88 -2.71 -5.82
CA ALA A 27 -4.28 -1.50 -6.36
C ALA A 27 -3.53 -1.83 -7.63
N LEU A 28 -3.48 -0.86 -8.52
CA LEU A 28 -2.69 -0.90 -9.73
C LEU A 28 -1.91 0.40 -9.85
N VAL A 29 -0.60 0.27 -10.03
CA VAL A 29 0.28 1.40 -10.33
C VAL A 29 0.83 1.21 -11.71
N ARG A 30 0.82 2.26 -12.52
CA ARG A 30 1.38 2.25 -13.86
C ARG A 30 2.19 3.52 -14.08
N ASP A 31 3.39 3.35 -14.59
CA ASP A 31 4.20 4.46 -15.09
C ASP A 31 3.87 4.67 -16.56
N PRO A 32 3.28 5.81 -16.94
CA PRO A 32 2.88 6.04 -18.33
C PRO A 32 4.07 6.19 -19.28
N VAL A 33 5.25 6.52 -18.77
CA VAL A 33 6.44 6.69 -19.60
C VAL A 33 7.05 5.34 -19.97
N SER A 34 7.32 4.50 -18.97
CA SER A 34 7.96 3.20 -19.19
C SER A 34 6.97 2.07 -19.51
N GLY A 35 5.71 2.24 -19.16
CA GLY A 35 4.70 1.19 -19.24
C GLY A 35 4.80 0.15 -18.14
N ARG A 36 5.70 0.32 -17.19
CA ARG A 36 5.83 -0.61 -16.07
C ARG A 36 4.59 -0.57 -15.21
N THR A 37 4.20 -1.73 -14.74
CA THR A 37 3.02 -1.88 -13.88
C THR A 37 3.35 -2.66 -12.62
N LEU A 38 2.62 -2.33 -11.56
CA LEU A 38 2.63 -3.06 -10.29
C LEU A 38 1.19 -3.30 -9.90
N GLN A 39 0.81 -4.55 -9.74
CA GLN A 39 -0.48 -4.91 -9.17
C GLN A 39 -0.28 -5.44 -7.77
N LEU A 40 -1.11 -5.00 -6.85
CA LEU A 40 -1.12 -5.48 -5.47
C LEU A 40 -2.42 -6.22 -5.20
N PHE A 41 -2.29 -7.48 -4.80
CA PHE A 41 -3.38 -8.32 -4.33
C PHE A 41 -3.21 -8.51 -2.83
N THR A 42 -4.25 -8.30 -2.06
CA THR A 42 -4.17 -8.46 -0.61
C THR A 42 -5.52 -8.81 -0.01
N ASP A 43 -5.50 -9.57 1.07
CA ASP A 43 -6.67 -9.88 1.88
C ASP A 43 -6.83 -8.91 3.06
N GLN A 44 -5.95 -7.94 3.20
CA GLN A 44 -6.06 -6.91 4.24
C GLN A 44 -7.20 -5.94 3.96
N SER A 45 -7.71 -5.32 5.01
CA SER A 45 -8.86 -4.43 4.92
C SER A 45 -8.51 -3.02 4.46
N GLY A 46 -7.25 -2.65 4.45
CA GLY A 46 -6.82 -1.33 4.03
C GLY A 46 -5.45 -1.32 3.37
N ILE A 47 -5.16 -0.23 2.67
CA ILE A 47 -3.84 0.04 2.10
C ILE A 47 -3.45 1.46 2.48
N GLN A 48 -2.22 1.63 2.96
CA GLN A 48 -1.63 2.95 3.12
C GLN A 48 -0.72 3.24 1.93
N PHE A 49 -0.87 4.41 1.35
CA PHE A 49 -0.05 4.89 0.25
C PHE A 49 0.89 5.97 0.77
N TYR A 50 2.16 5.88 0.39
CA TYR A 50 3.17 6.89 0.68
C TYR A 50 3.97 7.17 -0.59
N SER A 51 4.04 8.45 -0.97
CA SER A 51 4.65 8.88 -2.23
C SER A 51 6.13 9.27 -2.11
N GLY A 52 6.75 9.12 -0.94
CA GLY A 52 8.14 9.54 -0.75
C GLY A 52 8.31 11.03 -0.58
N ASN A 53 7.27 11.74 -0.17
CA ASN A 53 7.30 13.20 -0.06
C ASN A 53 8.16 13.72 1.09
N PHE A 54 8.58 12.88 2.03
CA PHE A 54 9.50 13.24 3.09
C PHE A 54 10.97 12.96 2.75
N LEU A 55 11.24 12.33 1.62
CA LEU A 55 12.60 12.11 1.14
C LEU A 55 13.15 13.41 0.59
N ASP A 56 14.43 13.71 0.85
CA ASP A 56 15.03 15.00 0.53
C ASP A 56 16.45 14.90 -0.06
N GLY A 57 16.90 13.68 -0.39
CA GLY A 57 18.24 13.46 -0.91
C GLY A 57 19.33 13.34 0.14
N SER A 58 18.96 13.40 1.43
CA SER A 58 19.95 13.31 2.53
C SER A 58 20.44 11.88 2.78
N ILE A 59 19.73 10.88 2.25
CA ILE A 59 20.06 9.49 2.42
C ILE A 59 20.54 8.93 1.08
N LEU A 60 21.65 8.15 1.13
CA LEU A 60 22.15 7.46 -0.05
C LEU A 60 21.53 6.06 -0.12
N GLY A 61 21.06 5.70 -1.30
CA GLY A 61 20.57 4.36 -1.58
C GLY A 61 21.72 3.36 -1.76
N ASN A 62 21.37 2.12 -2.01
CA ASN A 62 22.33 1.02 -2.16
C ASN A 62 23.26 1.17 -3.37
N GLN A 63 22.92 2.03 -4.32
CA GLN A 63 23.74 2.33 -5.49
C GLN A 63 24.56 3.62 -5.33
N GLY A 64 24.64 4.14 -4.12
CA GLY A 64 25.38 5.36 -3.83
C GLY A 64 24.73 6.66 -4.32
N ARG A 65 23.47 6.60 -4.75
CA ARG A 65 22.73 7.78 -5.23
C ARG A 65 21.84 8.33 -4.12
N PRO A 66 21.71 9.67 -4.02
CA PRO A 66 20.76 10.26 -3.09
C PRO A 66 19.33 9.79 -3.39
N ILE A 67 18.56 9.55 -2.34
CA ILE A 67 17.14 9.23 -2.47
C ILE A 67 16.38 10.54 -2.43
N GLU A 68 15.96 10.99 -3.62
CA GLU A 68 15.28 12.26 -3.78
C GLU A 68 13.79 12.16 -3.43
N LYS A 69 13.17 13.32 -3.22
CA LYS A 69 11.74 13.44 -3.04
C LYS A 69 11.01 12.78 -4.21
N TYR A 70 10.01 11.97 -3.91
CA TYR A 70 9.21 11.23 -4.90
C TYR A 70 9.99 10.20 -5.72
N ALA A 71 11.16 9.78 -5.23
CA ALA A 71 11.95 8.76 -5.93
C ALA A 71 11.31 7.36 -5.91
N ALA A 72 10.42 7.13 -4.95
CA ALA A 72 9.75 5.85 -4.79
C ALA A 72 8.39 6.04 -4.15
N LEU A 73 7.60 4.98 -4.12
CA LEU A 73 6.33 4.96 -3.41
C LEU A 73 6.21 3.68 -2.61
N CYS A 74 5.35 3.68 -1.62
CA CYS A 74 5.01 2.52 -0.82
C CYS A 74 3.53 2.23 -0.92
N LEU A 75 3.20 0.95 -1.00
CA LEU A 75 1.83 0.44 -0.84
C LEU A 75 1.88 -0.55 0.30
N GLU A 76 1.22 -0.24 1.40
CA GLU A 76 1.35 -0.98 2.65
C GLU A 76 0.00 -1.56 3.05
N PRO A 77 -0.28 -2.83 2.71
CA PRO A 77 -1.51 -3.48 3.14
C PRO A 77 -1.50 -3.67 4.65
N HIS A 78 -2.60 -3.34 5.30
CA HIS A 78 -2.70 -3.45 6.76
C HIS A 78 -4.16 -3.46 7.23
N GLY A 79 -4.37 -3.86 8.49
CA GLY A 79 -5.62 -3.60 9.18
C GLY A 79 -5.77 -2.10 9.48
N TYR A 80 -6.96 -1.68 9.90
CA TYR A 80 -7.18 -0.28 10.18
C TYR A 80 -6.43 0.15 11.44
N PRO A 81 -5.74 1.29 11.40
CA PRO A 81 -5.13 1.86 12.60
C PRO A 81 -6.21 2.08 13.67
N ASN A 82 -5.84 1.81 14.92
CA ASN A 82 -6.75 1.99 16.06
C ASN A 82 -8.03 1.13 15.99
N ALA A 83 -8.00 0.03 15.25
CA ALA A 83 -9.17 -0.83 15.07
C ALA A 83 -9.67 -1.41 16.39
N VAL A 84 -8.80 -1.64 17.36
CA VAL A 84 -9.17 -2.16 18.68
C VAL A 84 -10.06 -1.20 19.46
N ASN A 85 -10.02 0.09 19.13
CA ASN A 85 -10.78 1.15 19.82
C ASN A 85 -11.95 1.66 18.98
N LYS A 86 -12.20 1.08 17.78
CA LYS A 86 -13.23 1.52 16.86
C LYS A 86 -14.16 0.37 16.51
N ALA A 87 -15.36 0.38 17.07
CA ALA A 87 -16.32 -0.71 16.88
C ALA A 87 -16.76 -0.87 15.41
N ASN A 88 -16.73 0.20 14.62
CA ASN A 88 -17.14 0.18 13.22
C ASN A 88 -16.01 -0.26 12.26
N PHE A 89 -14.80 -0.46 12.78
CA PHE A 89 -13.69 -0.96 11.99
C PHE A 89 -13.61 -2.47 12.08
N PRO A 90 -13.10 -3.16 11.05
CA PRO A 90 -12.76 -4.56 11.15
C PRO A 90 -11.79 -4.81 12.30
N THR A 91 -12.03 -5.85 13.07
CA THR A 91 -11.19 -6.13 14.25
C THR A 91 -9.77 -6.52 13.86
N ALA A 92 -8.80 -6.04 14.63
CA ALA A 92 -7.40 -6.47 14.55
C ALA A 92 -7.03 -7.41 15.70
N LEU A 93 -8.00 -7.78 16.55
CA LEU A 93 -7.73 -8.65 17.71
C LEU A 93 -7.55 -10.09 17.25
N LEU A 94 -6.52 -10.72 17.79
CA LEU A 94 -6.28 -12.16 17.65
C LEU A 94 -6.42 -12.79 19.04
N LYS A 95 -7.42 -13.67 19.17
CA LYS A 95 -7.65 -14.37 20.43
C LYS A 95 -6.76 -15.59 20.54
N ALA A 96 -6.46 -16.03 21.76
CA ALA A 96 -5.71 -17.25 21.98
C ALA A 96 -6.37 -18.43 21.27
N GLY A 97 -5.58 -19.26 20.62
CA GLY A 97 -6.06 -20.41 19.86
C GLY A 97 -6.51 -20.12 18.44
N GLN A 98 -6.61 -18.84 18.06
CA GLN A 98 -6.92 -18.47 16.69
C GLN A 98 -5.65 -18.39 15.85
N LEU A 99 -5.77 -18.76 14.58
CA LEU A 99 -4.68 -18.63 13.61
C LEU A 99 -4.75 -17.26 12.93
N TYR A 100 -3.64 -16.54 12.95
CA TYR A 100 -3.49 -15.33 12.15
C TYR A 100 -2.88 -15.70 10.81
N ARG A 101 -3.49 -15.20 9.73
CA ARG A 101 -3.00 -15.39 8.38
C ARG A 101 -3.29 -14.14 7.56
N GLN A 102 -2.26 -13.65 6.85
CA GLN A 102 -2.47 -12.65 5.81
C GLN A 102 -1.67 -13.02 4.58
N CYS A 103 -2.13 -12.56 3.44
CA CYS A 103 -1.45 -12.78 2.18
C CYS A 103 -1.49 -11.50 1.35
N SER A 104 -0.35 -11.13 0.80
CA SER A 104 -0.24 -10.06 -0.18
C SER A 104 0.66 -10.52 -1.30
N ARG A 105 0.29 -10.16 -2.54
CA ARG A 105 1.03 -10.56 -3.73
C ARG A 105 1.25 -9.35 -4.61
N PHE A 106 2.49 -9.14 -5.01
CA PHE A 106 2.88 -8.09 -5.94
C PHE A 106 3.18 -8.72 -7.29
N VAL A 107 2.56 -8.21 -8.34
CA VAL A 107 2.77 -8.67 -9.70
C VAL A 107 3.33 -7.52 -10.53
N LEU A 108 4.54 -7.70 -11.03
CA LEU A 108 5.23 -6.72 -11.86
C LEU A 108 5.02 -7.05 -13.32
N GLY A 109 4.86 -6.03 -14.15
CA GLY A 109 4.64 -6.23 -15.57
C GLY A 109 4.79 -4.96 -16.39
N TYR A 110 4.36 -5.07 -17.63
CA TYR A 110 4.29 -3.95 -18.57
C TYR A 110 2.91 -3.92 -19.22
N SER A 111 2.52 -2.74 -19.63
CA SER A 111 1.30 -2.58 -20.42
C SER A 111 1.46 -1.51 -21.51
#